data_1990123939d5dc0efb2e88a0e0444dca
#
_entry.id   1990123939d5dc0efb2e88a0e0444dca
#
_cell.length_a   1.000
_cell.length_b   1.000
_cell.length_c   1.000
_cell.angle_alpha   90.00
_cell.angle_beta   90.00
_cell.angle_gamma   90.00
#
_symmetry.space_group_name_H-M   'P 1'
#
loop_
_entity.id
_entity.type
_entity.pdbx_description
1 polymer ?
#
loop_
_entity_poly.entity_id
_entity_poly.type
_entity_poly.pdbx_seq_one_letter_code
_entity_poly.pdbx_strand_id
1 'polypeptide(L)'
;MPGTGKMKHVSLTLQVENDLKHQLSIGALKPGARLITKNLAEQLGMSITPVREALLRLVSVNALSVAPAQAFTVPEVGKRQLDEINRIRYELELMAVALAVENLTPQDLA
;
A
#
# COMPACT_ATOMS: atom_id res chain seq x y z
N MET A 1 3.61 -33.68 -1.49
CA MET A 1 3.07 -33.41 -2.83
C MET A 1 3.61 -32.09 -3.34
N PRO A 2 4.17 -32.05 -4.57
CA PRO A 2 4.82 -30.83 -5.08
C PRO A 2 3.92 -29.62 -5.16
N GLY A 3 2.64 -29.81 -5.50
CA GLY A 3 1.70 -28.68 -5.62
C GLY A 3 1.31 -28.04 -4.30
N THR A 4 1.32 -28.78 -3.20
CA THR A 4 0.96 -28.28 -1.87
C THR A 4 1.99 -27.26 -1.34
N GLY A 5 3.28 -27.48 -1.59
CA GLY A 5 4.34 -26.57 -1.19
C GLY A 5 4.25 -25.23 -1.91
N LYS A 6 3.97 -25.23 -3.22
CA LYS A 6 3.79 -24.00 -4.00
C LYS A 6 2.56 -23.21 -3.55
N MET A 7 1.44 -23.86 -3.32
CA MET A 7 0.21 -23.22 -2.85
C MET A 7 0.40 -22.59 -1.47
N LYS A 8 1.09 -23.29 -0.56
CA LYS A 8 1.40 -22.77 0.77
C LYS A 8 2.32 -21.56 0.70
N HIS A 9 3.33 -21.59 -0.18
CA HIS A 9 4.26 -20.49 -0.41
C HIS A 9 3.54 -19.24 -0.94
N VAL A 10 2.70 -19.40 -1.96
CA VAL A 10 1.89 -18.30 -2.50
C VAL A 10 0.95 -17.72 -1.44
N SER A 11 0.31 -18.57 -0.63
CA SER A 11 -0.55 -18.13 0.46
C SER A 11 0.21 -17.31 1.50
N LEU A 12 1.42 -17.72 1.89
CA LEU A 12 2.26 -16.97 2.82
C LEU A 12 2.69 -15.62 2.24
N THR A 13 3.07 -15.58 0.97
CA THR A 13 3.42 -14.33 0.28
C THR A 13 2.26 -13.35 0.31
N LEU A 14 1.05 -13.80 -0.01
CA LEU A 14 -0.15 -12.96 0.01
C LEU A 14 -0.51 -12.49 1.41
N GLN A 15 -0.35 -13.33 2.43
CA GLN A 15 -0.59 -12.94 3.82
C GLN A 15 0.34 -11.83 4.25
N VAL A 16 1.63 -11.93 3.94
CA VAL A 16 2.62 -10.90 4.25
C VAL A 16 2.30 -9.61 3.50
N GLU A 17 2.00 -9.72 2.21
CA GLU A 17 1.65 -8.56 1.39
C GLU A 17 0.43 -7.83 1.95
N ASN A 18 -0.63 -8.55 2.27
CA ASN A 18 -1.86 -7.97 2.81
C ASN A 18 -1.64 -7.34 4.18
N ASP A 19 -0.87 -7.99 5.04
CA ASP A 19 -0.54 -7.45 6.37
C ASP A 19 0.24 -6.14 6.25
N LEU A 20 1.25 -6.10 5.40
CA LEU A 20 2.05 -4.90 5.17
C LEU A 20 1.22 -3.77 4.53
N LYS A 21 0.35 -4.09 3.58
CA LYS A 21 -0.58 -3.10 3.01
C LYS A 21 -1.48 -2.50 4.07
N HIS A 22 -1.98 -3.32 4.97
CA HIS A 22 -2.81 -2.84 6.07
C HIS A 22 -2.03 -1.90 6.99
N GLN A 23 -0.81 -2.29 7.39
CA GLN A 23 0.05 -1.46 8.23
C GLN A 23 0.41 -0.13 7.55
N LEU A 24 0.64 -0.14 6.24
CA LEU A 24 0.86 1.09 5.48
C LEU A 24 -0.38 1.98 5.47
N SER A 25 -1.56 1.40 5.29
CA SER A 25 -2.80 2.17 5.20
C SER A 25 -3.21 2.82 6.52
N ILE A 26 -2.94 2.16 7.65
CA ILE A 26 -3.26 2.70 8.99
C ILE A 26 -2.14 3.58 9.57
N GLY A 27 -1.03 3.73 8.85
CA GLY A 27 0.10 4.54 9.31
C GLY A 27 0.99 3.90 10.36
N ALA A 28 0.86 2.57 10.59
CA ALA A 28 1.74 1.84 11.49
C ALA A 28 3.17 1.77 10.95
N LEU A 29 3.32 1.70 9.62
CA LEU A 29 4.60 1.87 8.93
C LEU A 29 4.68 3.30 8.43
N LYS A 30 5.55 4.08 9.03
CA LYS A 30 5.67 5.51 8.72
C LYS A 30 6.57 5.74 7.52
N PRO A 31 6.42 6.87 6.79
CA PRO A 31 7.36 7.24 5.74
C PRO A 31 8.80 7.26 6.27
N GLY A 32 9.71 6.72 5.47
CA GLY A 32 11.12 6.56 5.85
C GLY A 32 11.42 5.32 6.69
N ALA A 33 10.41 4.59 7.14
CA ALA A 33 10.64 3.35 7.89
C ALA A 33 11.41 2.35 7.02
N ARG A 34 12.36 1.64 7.64
CA ARG A 34 13.23 0.68 6.96
C ARG A 34 12.82 -0.74 7.33
N LEU A 35 12.57 -1.56 6.32
CA LEU A 35 12.23 -2.96 6.48
C LEU A 35 13.39 -3.81 6.00
N ILE A 36 13.92 -4.66 6.86
CA ILE A 36 14.97 -5.61 6.51
C ILE A 36 14.32 -6.99 6.40
N THR A 37 14.47 -7.62 5.25
CA THR A 37 13.81 -8.90 4.93
C THR A 37 14.05 -9.97 6.00
N LYS A 38 15.30 -10.14 6.43
CA LYS A 38 15.67 -11.13 7.44
C LYS A 38 14.97 -10.87 8.77
N ASN A 39 14.98 -9.63 9.22
CA ASN A 39 14.36 -9.27 10.50
C ASN A 39 12.85 -9.47 10.46
N LEU A 40 12.22 -9.09 9.36
CA LEU A 40 10.79 -9.26 9.17
C LEU A 40 10.40 -10.75 9.14
N ALA A 41 11.18 -11.56 8.45
CA ALA A 41 10.97 -13.01 8.41
C ALA A 41 11.06 -13.65 9.81
N GLU A 42 12.03 -13.23 10.61
CA GLU A 42 12.18 -13.68 11.99
C GLU A 42 10.96 -13.28 12.85
N GLN A 43 10.50 -12.05 12.73
CA GLN A 43 9.32 -11.58 13.46
C GLN A 43 8.06 -12.35 13.10
N LEU A 44 7.91 -12.71 11.82
CA LEU A 44 6.74 -13.42 11.33
C LEU A 44 6.86 -14.95 11.50
N GLY A 45 8.03 -15.44 11.92
CA GLY A 45 8.26 -16.87 12.09
C GLY A 45 8.19 -17.66 10.78
N MET A 46 8.66 -17.08 9.68
CA MET A 46 8.63 -17.72 8.37
C MET A 46 9.98 -17.55 7.64
N SER A 47 10.14 -18.27 6.52
CA SER A 47 11.35 -18.17 5.73
C SER A 47 11.44 -16.83 5.01
N ILE A 48 12.66 -16.49 4.55
CA ILE A 48 12.93 -15.21 3.88
C ILE A 48 12.22 -15.12 2.52
N THR A 49 12.08 -16.23 1.80
CA THR A 49 11.60 -16.23 0.41
C THR A 49 10.20 -15.63 0.25
N PRO A 50 9.15 -16.06 0.98
CA PRO A 50 7.83 -15.45 0.83
C PRO A 50 7.81 -13.99 1.29
N VAL A 51 8.61 -13.62 2.29
CA VAL A 51 8.70 -12.24 2.75
C VAL A 51 9.34 -11.35 1.68
N ARG A 52 10.43 -11.79 1.07
CA ARG A 52 11.09 -11.05 -0.01
C ARG A 52 10.16 -10.86 -1.20
N GLU A 53 9.44 -11.91 -1.60
CA GLU A 53 8.49 -11.82 -2.71
C GLU A 53 7.37 -10.81 -2.41
N ALA A 54 6.84 -10.81 -1.20
CA ALA A 54 5.83 -9.84 -0.79
C ALA A 54 6.35 -8.41 -0.86
N LEU A 55 7.57 -8.19 -0.35
CA LEU A 55 8.20 -6.86 -0.40
C LEU A 55 8.45 -6.40 -1.84
N LEU A 56 8.92 -7.29 -2.71
CA LEU A 56 9.12 -6.97 -4.13
C LEU A 56 7.81 -6.66 -4.85
N ARG A 57 6.73 -7.35 -4.51
CA ARG A 57 5.40 -7.04 -5.05
C ARG A 57 4.96 -5.65 -4.65
N LEU A 58 5.22 -5.24 -3.41
CA LEU A 58 4.89 -3.90 -2.94
C LEU A 58 5.75 -2.83 -3.63
N VAL A 59 7.00 -3.13 -3.95
CA VAL A 59 7.86 -2.25 -4.76
C VAL A 59 7.27 -2.07 -6.16
N SER A 60 6.76 -3.15 -6.77
CA SER A 60 6.20 -3.10 -8.12
C SER A 60 4.98 -2.18 -8.24
N VAL A 61 4.25 -1.97 -7.16
CA VAL A 61 3.10 -1.05 -7.10
C VAL A 61 3.45 0.29 -6.43
N ASN A 62 4.73 0.57 -6.25
CA ASN A 62 5.26 1.81 -5.63
C ASN A 62 4.84 2.03 -4.18
N ALA A 63 4.41 0.97 -3.49
CA ALA A 63 4.10 1.04 -2.07
C ALA A 63 5.36 1.02 -1.19
N LEU A 64 6.44 0.43 -1.69
CA LEU A 64 7.76 0.42 -1.06
C LEU A 64 8.83 0.79 -2.08
N SER A 65 9.99 1.20 -1.59
CA SER A 65 11.19 1.46 -2.40
C SER A 65 12.31 0.54 -1.95
N VAL A 66 13.19 0.16 -2.90
CA VAL A 66 14.37 -0.64 -2.60
C VAL A 66 15.45 0.26 -2.01
N ALA A 67 16.12 -0.22 -0.96
CA ALA A 67 17.25 0.44 -0.32
C ALA A 67 18.47 -0.48 -0.32
N PRO A 68 19.68 0.06 -0.09
CA PRO A 68 20.88 -0.77 0.01
C PRO A 68 20.80 -1.83 1.11
N ALA A 69 21.62 -2.88 1.01
CA ALA A 69 21.75 -3.96 1.99
C ALA A 69 20.46 -4.78 2.17
N GLN A 70 19.78 -5.10 1.08
CA GLN A 70 18.56 -5.91 1.07
C GLN A 70 17.45 -5.34 1.97
N ALA A 71 17.40 -4.03 2.08
CA ALA A 71 16.37 -3.32 2.81
C ALA A 71 15.34 -2.73 1.87
N PHE A 72 14.16 -2.47 2.42
CA PHE A 72 13.06 -1.78 1.75
C PHE A 72 12.64 -0.61 2.62
N THR A 73 12.24 0.48 2.02
CA THR A 73 11.82 1.66 2.75
C THR A 73 10.40 2.06 2.34
N VAL A 74 9.69 2.65 3.30
CA VAL A 74 8.40 3.28 3.02
C VAL A 74 8.73 4.62 2.34
N PRO A 75 8.25 4.85 1.10
CA PRO A 75 8.55 6.10 0.39
C PRO A 75 8.05 7.30 1.17
N GLU A 76 8.87 8.34 1.21
CA GLU A 76 8.44 9.64 1.69
C GLU A 76 7.76 10.37 0.55
N VAL A 77 6.49 10.70 0.75
CA VAL A 77 5.76 11.53 -0.21
C VAL A 77 6.19 12.97 0.06
N GLY A 78 6.89 13.57 -0.89
CA GLY A 78 7.27 14.98 -0.78
C GLY A 78 6.02 15.85 -0.62
N LYS A 79 6.14 16.94 0.15
CA LYS A 79 5.03 17.85 0.41
C LYS A 79 4.34 18.29 -0.89
N ARG A 80 5.12 18.56 -1.92
CA ARG A 80 4.60 18.97 -3.23
C ARG A 80 3.73 17.88 -3.86
N GLN A 81 4.17 16.61 -3.78
CA GLN A 81 3.40 15.50 -4.33
C GLN A 81 2.10 15.29 -3.56
N LEU A 82 2.14 15.42 -2.24
CA LEU A 82 0.96 15.31 -1.41
C LEU A 82 -0.04 16.42 -1.72
N ASP A 83 0.44 17.64 -1.90
CA ASP A 83 -0.40 18.79 -2.26
C ASP A 83 -1.06 18.58 -3.62
N GLU A 84 -0.34 18.02 -4.61
CA GLU A 84 -0.89 17.69 -5.92
C GLU A 84 -1.99 16.61 -5.83
N ILE A 85 -1.75 15.55 -5.07
CA ILE A 85 -2.74 14.49 -4.87
C ILE A 85 -4.00 15.05 -4.21
N ASN A 86 -3.86 15.84 -3.16
CA ASN A 86 -4.98 16.46 -2.46
C ASN A 86 -5.73 17.44 -3.36
N ARG A 87 -5.03 18.19 -4.19
CA ARG A 87 -5.62 19.12 -5.14
C ARG A 87 -6.49 18.41 -6.17
N ILE A 88 -5.98 17.32 -6.78
CA ILE A 88 -6.73 16.53 -7.76
C ILE A 88 -7.99 15.96 -7.12
N ARG A 89 -7.87 15.40 -5.93
CA ARG A 89 -9.00 14.88 -5.17
C ARG A 89 -10.05 15.95 -4.90
N TYR A 90 -9.61 17.14 -4.51
CA TYR A 90 -10.49 18.26 -4.21
C TYR A 90 -11.25 18.72 -5.46
N GLU A 91 -10.58 18.84 -6.60
CA GLU A 91 -11.20 19.21 -7.86
C GLU A 91 -12.26 18.17 -8.28
N LEU A 92 -11.99 16.88 -8.14
CA LEU A 92 -12.95 15.83 -8.44
C LEU A 92 -14.16 15.87 -7.52
N GLU A 93 -13.97 16.11 -6.25
CA GLU A 93 -15.08 16.24 -5.28
C GLU A 93 -15.96 17.45 -5.59
N LEU A 94 -15.37 18.59 -5.95
CA LEU A 94 -16.10 19.79 -6.35
C LEU A 94 -16.90 19.55 -7.63
N MET A 95 -16.35 18.87 -8.61
CA MET A 95 -17.06 18.50 -9.84
C MET A 95 -18.27 17.62 -9.54
N ALA A 96 -18.11 16.63 -8.68
CA ALA A 96 -19.20 15.74 -8.30
C ALA A 96 -20.33 16.49 -7.59
N VAL A 97 -20.00 17.43 -6.72
CA VAL A 97 -20.99 18.28 -6.03
C VAL A 97 -21.71 19.18 -7.04
N ALA A 98 -20.99 19.82 -7.96
CA ALA A 98 -21.59 20.67 -9.00
C ALA A 98 -22.59 19.89 -9.87
N LEU A 99 -22.21 18.67 -10.30
CA LEU A 99 -23.10 17.81 -11.09
C LEU A 99 -24.34 17.39 -10.30
N ALA A 100 -24.18 17.10 -9.01
CA ALA A 100 -25.30 16.74 -8.14
C ALA A 100 -26.28 17.90 -7.99
N VAL A 101 -25.79 19.13 -7.84
CA VAL A 101 -26.62 20.33 -7.73
C VAL A 101 -27.39 20.59 -9.04
N GLU A 102 -26.74 20.44 -10.21
CA GLU A 102 -27.40 20.62 -11.51
C GLU A 102 -28.53 19.62 -11.74
N ASN A 103 -28.42 18.42 -11.16
CA ASN A 103 -29.41 17.37 -11.32
C ASN A 103 -30.49 17.38 -10.22
N LEU A 104 -30.45 18.31 -9.27
CA LEU A 104 -31.48 18.45 -8.24
C LEU A 104 -32.74 19.07 -8.83
N THR A 105 -33.89 18.50 -8.49
CA THR A 105 -35.18 19.08 -8.80
C THR A 105 -35.59 20.06 -7.70
N PRO A 106 -36.57 21.00 -7.95
CA PRO A 106 -37.07 21.85 -6.89
C PRO A 106 -37.60 21.11 -5.65
N GLN A 107 -38.09 19.90 -5.83
CA GLN A 107 -38.55 19.02 -4.75
C GLN A 107 -37.41 18.51 -3.89
N ASP A 108 -36.23 18.28 -4.46
CA ASP A 108 -35.04 17.84 -3.73
C ASP A 108 -34.48 18.97 -2.83
N LEU A 109 -34.78 20.21 -3.17
CA LEU A 109 -34.33 21.40 -2.44
C LEU A 109 -35.30 21.84 -1.33
N ALA A 110 -36.45 21.23 -1.28
CA ALA A 110 -37.46 21.54 -0.27
C ALA A 110 -37.26 20.71 1.07
#